data_9cb24b2ea4bf1744b1ac438ae74891c9
#
_entry.id   9cb24b2ea4bf1744b1ac438ae74891c9
#
_cell.length_a   1.000
_cell.length_b   1.000
_cell.length_c   1.000
_cell.angle_alpha   90.00
_cell.angle_beta   90.00
_cell.angle_gamma   90.00
#
_symmetry.space_group_name_H-M   'P 1'
#
loop_
_entity.id
_entity.type
_entity.pdbx_description
1 polymer ?
#
loop_
_entity_poly.entity_id
_entity_poly.type
_entity_poly.pdbx_seq_one_letter_code
_entity_poly.pdbx_strand_id
1 'polypeptide(L)'
;MSASSDKRVRVLILGAAGRDFHDFNVFWRNDPRYEVVAFTAAQIPDIHGRVYPPELCGPRYPNGIPIEPEEKLVELINRHEVDQVVMAYSDLSHEAVMHKASIVTAAGADFRILGHRNTMLPSTKPVIAVCAVRTGCGKSQTSRAVSSILKSMGKRVAAVRHPMPYGNLMEQICQRFAHLDDLDLHKCTIEEREEYEPHIRDGNVVFAGVDYEKILRTAEKEADVILWDGGNNDLSFYRPSLYIVVADPHRPGHEVKYHPGETNARMADVVIINKVGTAKPEDVDTVENNIKRINPKARIIRAESPVSVEDSAAIQGKRVLVVEDGPTLTHGEMEYGAAHIAATKYKAAAIIDPRPFAIGTIRETFERYPHVKEVLPAMGYGTKQMTELQDTINAADCDLVLIGTPIDLGRLLKLNKPALRVTYELGASAKAQLQAQIEPLFR
;
A
#
# COMPACT_ATOMS: atom_id res chain seq x y z
N MET A 1 44.66 29.87 -3.20
CA MET A 1 43.79 28.69 -3.13
C MET A 1 42.65 29.05 -2.15
N SER A 2 41.51 29.42 -2.71
CA SER A 2 40.32 29.80 -1.96
C SER A 2 39.78 28.58 -1.24
N ALA A 3 39.56 28.69 0.08
CA ALA A 3 38.82 27.68 0.82
C ALA A 3 37.45 27.51 0.16
N SER A 4 37.19 26.34 -0.46
CA SER A 4 35.86 26.00 -0.91
C SER A 4 34.98 25.99 0.33
N SER A 5 34.05 26.93 0.41
CA SER A 5 33.01 26.90 1.43
C SER A 5 32.37 25.51 1.40
N ASP A 6 32.34 24.87 2.55
CA ASP A 6 31.70 23.56 2.79
C ASP A 6 30.15 23.71 2.69
N LYS A 7 29.68 24.15 1.50
CA LYS A 7 28.25 24.36 1.25
C LYS A 7 27.60 22.99 1.15
N ARG A 8 26.78 22.65 2.15
CA ARG A 8 25.99 21.41 2.13
C ARG A 8 24.99 21.44 0.98
N VAL A 9 24.76 20.29 0.36
CA VAL A 9 23.71 20.10 -0.64
C VAL A 9 22.36 20.16 0.05
N ARG A 10 21.53 21.13 -0.27
CA ARG A 10 20.20 21.31 0.30
C ARG A 10 19.18 20.45 -0.43
N VAL A 11 18.51 19.59 0.33
CA VAL A 11 17.60 18.56 -0.18
C VAL A 11 16.18 18.82 0.31
N LEU A 12 15.21 18.74 -0.59
CA LEU A 12 13.79 18.70 -0.29
C LEU A 12 13.25 17.33 -0.69
N ILE A 13 12.47 16.68 0.18
CA ILE A 13 11.93 15.34 -0.08
C ILE A 13 10.43 15.44 -0.32
N LEU A 14 9.97 14.94 -1.48
CA LEU A 14 8.55 14.85 -1.82
C LEU A 14 7.93 13.62 -1.15
N GLY A 15 7.10 13.84 -0.16
CA GLY A 15 6.44 12.84 0.66
C GLY A 15 6.69 13.04 2.15
N ALA A 16 5.76 12.56 2.99
CA ALA A 16 5.84 12.60 4.45
C ALA A 16 5.02 11.48 5.11
N ALA A 17 5.19 10.23 4.64
CA ALA A 17 4.35 9.13 5.09
C ALA A 17 5.08 7.81 5.39
N GLY A 18 6.13 7.47 4.66
CA GLY A 18 6.78 6.17 4.82
C GLY A 18 8.15 6.11 4.16
N ARG A 19 8.20 6.01 2.83
CA ARG A 19 9.45 5.95 2.06
C ARG A 19 10.33 7.17 2.27
N ASP A 20 9.75 8.33 2.27
CA ASP A 20 10.38 9.61 2.52
C ASP A 20 11.15 9.64 3.85
N PHE A 21 10.50 9.26 4.95
CA PHE A 21 11.14 9.15 6.26
C PHE A 21 12.19 8.03 6.31
N HIS A 22 11.91 6.89 5.66
CA HIS A 22 12.88 5.82 5.55
C HIS A 22 14.12 6.26 4.78
N ASP A 23 13.94 6.85 3.61
CA ASP A 23 15.02 7.34 2.76
C ASP A 23 15.86 8.39 3.51
N PHE A 24 15.21 9.32 4.22
CA PHE A 24 15.90 10.26 5.11
C PHE A 24 16.74 9.54 6.16
N ASN A 25 16.14 8.61 6.89
CA ASN A 25 16.79 7.90 7.99
C ASN A 25 18.02 7.11 7.55
N VAL A 26 17.97 6.47 6.37
CA VAL A 26 19.05 5.59 5.89
C VAL A 26 20.09 6.29 5.03
N PHE A 27 19.73 7.39 4.35
CA PHE A 27 20.61 8.02 3.37
C PHE A 27 21.12 9.40 3.80
N TRP A 28 20.28 10.27 4.38
CA TRP A 28 20.67 11.66 4.64
C TRP A 28 20.91 11.98 6.12
N ARG A 29 20.22 11.35 7.05
CA ARG A 29 20.21 11.73 8.47
C ARG A 29 21.60 11.95 9.06
N ASN A 30 22.55 11.10 8.74
CA ASN A 30 23.90 11.11 9.31
C ASN A 30 24.97 11.65 8.34
N ASP A 31 24.65 11.98 7.09
CA ASP A 31 25.61 12.43 6.10
C ASP A 31 25.82 13.96 6.18
N PRO A 32 27.02 14.42 6.63
CA PRO A 32 27.29 15.85 6.82
C PRO A 32 27.32 16.66 5.52
N ARG A 33 27.41 16.03 4.36
CA ARG A 33 27.43 16.68 3.05
C ARG A 33 26.07 17.25 2.64
N TYR A 34 25.00 16.79 3.28
CA TYR A 34 23.62 17.15 2.97
C TYR A 34 22.90 17.86 4.11
N GLU A 35 21.90 18.63 3.74
CA GLU A 35 20.93 19.25 4.67
C GLU A 35 19.54 19.05 4.08
N VAL A 36 18.69 18.25 4.74
CA VAL A 36 17.28 18.13 4.35
C VAL A 36 16.52 19.28 4.97
N VAL A 37 15.97 20.16 4.13
CA VAL A 37 15.35 21.42 4.55
C VAL A 37 13.85 21.28 4.80
N ALA A 38 13.18 20.37 4.10
CA ALA A 38 11.76 20.10 4.29
C ALA A 38 11.34 18.74 3.69
N PHE A 39 10.25 18.19 4.21
CA PHE A 39 9.39 17.23 3.53
C PHE A 39 8.18 17.95 2.94
N THR A 40 7.50 17.36 1.95
CA THR A 40 6.21 17.86 1.48
C THR A 40 5.10 16.83 1.66
N ALA A 41 3.86 17.30 1.80
CA ALA A 41 2.68 16.46 1.87
C ALA A 41 1.64 16.93 0.84
N ALA A 42 1.20 16.02 -0.03
CA ALA A 42 0.16 16.27 -1.03
C ALA A 42 -1.09 15.42 -0.86
N GLN A 43 -0.96 14.24 -0.26
CA GLN A 43 -1.99 13.21 -0.29
C GLN A 43 -2.54 12.84 1.09
N ILE A 44 -1.96 13.37 2.17
CA ILE A 44 -2.34 13.04 3.54
C ILE A 44 -3.02 14.24 4.17
N PRO A 45 -4.31 14.12 4.58
CA PRO A 45 -5.00 15.18 5.30
C PRO A 45 -4.27 15.56 6.59
N ASP A 46 -4.29 16.84 6.95
CA ASP A 46 -3.81 17.37 8.23
C ASP A 46 -2.33 17.11 8.59
N ILE A 47 -1.50 16.69 7.62
CA ILE A 47 -0.06 16.46 7.88
C ILE A 47 0.79 17.72 7.65
N HIS A 48 0.35 18.65 6.81
CA HIS A 48 1.07 19.91 6.57
C HIS A 48 1.12 20.79 7.83
N GLY A 49 2.22 21.52 7.99
CA GLY A 49 2.47 22.33 9.20
C GLY A 49 2.94 21.51 10.41
N ARG A 50 3.14 20.21 10.26
CA ARG A 50 3.78 19.34 11.25
C ARG A 50 5.30 19.33 11.05
N VAL A 51 5.99 18.77 12.03
CA VAL A 51 7.45 18.63 12.01
C VAL A 51 7.79 17.15 12.18
N TYR A 52 8.68 16.63 11.34
CA TYR A 52 9.32 15.34 11.62
C TYR A 52 10.20 15.52 12.86
N PRO A 53 9.95 14.79 13.96
CA PRO A 53 10.47 15.15 15.29
C PRO A 53 11.99 15.17 15.39
N PRO A 54 12.58 16.08 16.16
CA PRO A 54 14.03 16.17 16.39
C PRO A 54 14.64 14.84 16.87
N GLU A 55 13.91 14.11 17.72
CA GLU A 55 14.32 12.82 18.26
C GLU A 55 14.51 11.76 17.17
N LEU A 56 13.74 11.82 16.10
CA LEU A 56 13.85 10.93 14.93
C LEU A 56 14.87 11.47 13.92
N CYS A 57 15.02 12.79 13.82
CA CYS A 57 15.97 13.43 12.91
C CYS A 57 17.43 13.28 13.36
N GLY A 58 17.67 13.14 14.67
CA GLY A 58 19.00 13.08 15.26
C GLY A 58 19.66 14.45 15.46
N PRO A 59 20.88 14.50 16.02
CA PRO A 59 21.51 15.72 16.55
C PRO A 59 21.80 16.79 15.48
N ARG A 60 21.82 16.45 14.21
CA ARG A 60 22.04 17.41 13.12
C ARG A 60 20.82 18.28 12.83
N TYR A 61 19.64 17.87 13.31
CA TYR A 61 18.36 18.54 13.11
C TYR A 61 17.68 18.82 14.46
N PRO A 62 18.23 19.69 15.30
CA PRO A 62 17.76 19.90 16.68
C PRO A 62 16.34 20.49 16.76
N ASN A 63 15.83 21.05 15.68
CA ASN A 63 14.47 21.59 15.60
C ASN A 63 13.53 20.67 14.80
N GLY A 64 13.98 19.45 14.40
CA GLY A 64 13.27 18.59 13.46
C GLY A 64 13.31 19.12 12.02
N ILE A 65 12.48 18.53 11.14
CA ILE A 65 12.37 18.93 9.74
C ILE A 65 10.91 19.26 9.45
N PRO A 66 10.58 20.47 8.92
CA PRO A 66 9.21 20.85 8.64
C PRO A 66 8.57 20.01 7.54
N ILE A 67 7.26 19.79 7.64
CA ILE A 67 6.44 19.16 6.61
C ILE A 67 5.55 20.27 6.02
N GLU A 68 5.78 20.60 4.76
CA GLU A 68 5.16 21.72 4.07
C GLU A 68 4.14 21.24 3.01
N PRO A 69 3.14 22.05 2.65
CA PRO A 69 2.25 21.74 1.54
C PRO A 69 3.03 21.65 0.21
N GLU A 70 2.76 20.61 -0.59
CA GLU A 70 3.46 20.41 -1.87
C GLU A 70 3.13 21.51 -2.91
N GLU A 71 1.97 22.15 -2.79
CA GLU A 71 1.58 23.29 -3.64
C GLU A 71 2.57 24.44 -3.57
N LYS A 72 3.37 24.52 -2.49
CA LYS A 72 4.44 25.49 -2.30
C LYS A 72 5.80 25.06 -2.85
N LEU A 73 5.88 23.95 -3.62
CA LEU A 73 7.14 23.34 -4.04
C LEU A 73 8.12 24.35 -4.65
N VAL A 74 7.67 25.16 -5.62
CA VAL A 74 8.54 26.16 -6.28
C VAL A 74 8.97 27.28 -5.29
N GLU A 75 8.07 27.72 -4.42
CA GLU A 75 8.40 28.68 -3.37
C GLU A 75 9.45 28.13 -2.41
N LEU A 76 9.31 26.86 -1.98
CA LEU A 76 10.25 26.18 -1.09
C LEU A 76 11.62 26.01 -1.74
N ILE A 77 11.68 25.63 -3.02
CA ILE A 77 12.94 25.54 -3.78
C ILE A 77 13.68 26.89 -3.74
N ASN A 78 13.00 27.97 -4.04
CA ASN A 78 13.60 29.31 -4.07
C ASN A 78 13.96 29.81 -2.66
N ARG A 79 13.06 29.65 -1.68
CA ARG A 79 13.26 30.11 -0.29
C ARG A 79 14.46 29.46 0.38
N HIS A 80 14.61 28.16 0.19
CA HIS A 80 15.68 27.37 0.81
C HIS A 80 16.89 27.18 -0.10
N GLU A 81 16.91 27.77 -1.31
CA GLU A 81 17.95 27.55 -2.32
C GLU A 81 18.25 26.05 -2.47
N VAL A 82 17.19 25.25 -2.74
CA VAL A 82 17.28 23.78 -2.81
C VAL A 82 18.12 23.35 -4.00
N ASP A 83 19.12 22.53 -3.75
CA ASP A 83 19.96 21.95 -4.80
C ASP A 83 19.35 20.70 -5.42
N GLN A 84 18.65 19.88 -4.59
CA GLN A 84 18.06 18.60 -5.02
C GLN A 84 16.67 18.40 -4.45
N VAL A 85 15.72 18.01 -5.31
CA VAL A 85 14.40 17.53 -4.91
C VAL A 85 14.31 16.03 -5.14
N VAL A 86 13.93 15.28 -4.12
CA VAL A 86 13.90 13.82 -4.13
C VAL A 86 12.48 13.32 -4.19
N MET A 87 12.16 12.46 -5.17
CA MET A 87 10.87 11.79 -5.29
C MET A 87 10.81 10.60 -4.34
N ALA A 88 9.84 10.62 -3.42
CA ALA A 88 9.57 9.51 -2.52
C ALA A 88 8.10 9.03 -2.55
N TYR A 89 7.26 9.58 -3.43
CA TYR A 89 5.91 9.06 -3.66
C TYR A 89 5.92 7.75 -4.44
N SER A 90 4.93 6.94 -4.22
CA SER A 90 4.65 5.71 -4.94
C SER A 90 3.29 5.75 -5.65
N ASP A 91 3.08 4.80 -6.56
CA ASP A 91 1.85 4.59 -7.34
C ASP A 91 1.47 5.78 -8.24
N LEU A 92 2.47 6.45 -8.80
CA LEU A 92 2.31 7.53 -9.76
C LEU A 92 2.63 7.08 -11.18
N SER A 93 1.91 7.62 -12.18
CA SER A 93 2.29 7.40 -13.58
C SER A 93 3.67 8.00 -13.87
N HIS A 94 4.40 7.42 -14.83
CA HIS A 94 5.68 7.99 -15.29
C HIS A 94 5.51 9.42 -15.81
N GLU A 95 4.37 9.72 -16.42
CA GLU A 95 4.04 11.07 -16.87
C GLU A 95 3.94 12.04 -15.68
N ALA A 96 3.24 11.68 -14.61
CA ALA A 96 3.15 12.50 -13.40
C ALA A 96 4.51 12.73 -12.74
N VAL A 97 5.37 11.69 -12.70
CA VAL A 97 6.74 11.82 -12.20
C VAL A 97 7.55 12.79 -13.06
N MET A 98 7.44 12.72 -14.40
CA MET A 98 8.18 13.61 -15.30
C MET A 98 7.64 15.04 -15.28
N HIS A 99 6.34 15.26 -15.06
CA HIS A 99 5.81 16.61 -14.82
C HIS A 99 6.40 17.23 -13.55
N LYS A 100 6.50 16.45 -12.45
CA LYS A 100 7.16 16.92 -11.23
C LYS A 100 8.64 17.23 -11.47
N ALA A 101 9.35 16.36 -12.19
CA ALA A 101 10.76 16.61 -12.58
C ALA A 101 10.90 17.91 -13.39
N SER A 102 9.97 18.18 -14.32
CA SER A 102 9.98 19.39 -15.14
C SER A 102 9.76 20.66 -14.31
N ILE A 103 8.84 20.61 -13.32
CA ILE A 103 8.61 21.73 -12.40
C ILE A 103 9.88 22.03 -11.58
N VAL A 104 10.50 20.98 -11.02
CA VAL A 104 11.70 21.08 -10.19
C VAL A 104 12.87 21.65 -10.99
N THR A 105 13.13 21.11 -12.19
CA THR A 105 14.25 21.56 -13.03
C THR A 105 14.04 22.99 -13.58
N ALA A 106 12.79 23.36 -13.87
CA ALA A 106 12.46 24.74 -14.24
C ALA A 106 12.65 25.72 -13.07
N ALA A 107 12.54 25.28 -11.83
CA ALA A 107 12.83 26.07 -10.65
C ALA A 107 14.33 26.10 -10.29
N GLY A 108 15.20 25.38 -11.01
CA GLY A 108 16.65 25.42 -10.88
C GLY A 108 17.26 24.35 -9.96
N ALA A 109 16.48 23.40 -9.45
CA ALA A 109 16.97 22.27 -8.65
C ALA A 109 17.09 21.00 -9.49
N ASP A 110 17.95 20.06 -9.06
CA ASP A 110 18.03 18.71 -9.62
C ASP A 110 16.85 17.86 -9.12
N PHE A 111 16.34 16.98 -10.01
CA PHE A 111 15.34 15.98 -9.62
C PHE A 111 16.00 14.61 -9.45
N ARG A 112 15.71 13.92 -8.34
CA ARG A 112 16.39 12.68 -7.98
C ARG A 112 15.39 11.60 -7.53
N ILE A 113 15.65 10.35 -7.93
CA ILE A 113 15.00 9.14 -7.44
C ILE A 113 16.09 8.25 -6.84
N LEU A 114 15.91 7.76 -5.61
CA LEU A 114 16.88 6.87 -4.98
C LEU A 114 16.74 5.43 -5.48
N GLY A 115 17.87 4.82 -5.80
CA GLY A 115 17.94 3.41 -6.12
C GLY A 115 17.97 2.53 -4.86
N HIS A 116 17.48 1.30 -4.98
CA HIS A 116 17.35 0.33 -3.89
C HIS A 116 18.67 0.03 -3.14
N ARG A 117 19.83 0.15 -3.78
CA ARG A 117 21.13 -0.07 -3.14
C ARG A 117 21.41 0.89 -1.98
N ASN A 118 20.80 2.07 -2.03
CA ASN A 118 20.96 3.13 -1.03
C ASN A 118 19.92 3.03 0.08
N THR A 119 18.81 2.29 -0.12
CA THR A 119 17.65 2.35 0.74
C THR A 119 17.25 1.02 1.37
N MET A 120 17.67 -0.12 0.81
CA MET A 120 17.34 -1.43 1.37
C MET A 120 18.30 -1.82 2.48
N LEU A 121 17.77 -2.01 3.69
CA LEU A 121 18.53 -2.49 4.86
C LEU A 121 18.81 -4.00 4.75
N PRO A 122 20.03 -4.45 5.08
CA PRO A 122 20.33 -5.87 5.17
C PRO A 122 19.71 -6.50 6.42
N SER A 123 19.15 -7.69 6.27
CA SER A 123 18.60 -8.51 7.36
C SER A 123 19.49 -9.70 7.69
N THR A 124 19.47 -10.12 8.95
CA THR A 124 20.10 -11.37 9.43
C THR A 124 19.17 -12.58 9.22
N LYS A 125 17.90 -12.34 8.92
CA LYS A 125 16.90 -13.37 8.61
C LYS A 125 16.53 -13.30 7.14
N PRO A 126 16.08 -14.40 6.52
CA PRO A 126 15.50 -14.34 5.18
C PRO A 126 14.38 -13.32 5.14
N VAL A 127 14.35 -12.51 4.09
CA VAL A 127 13.26 -11.56 3.80
C VAL A 127 12.54 -12.02 2.55
N ILE A 128 11.24 -12.20 2.64
CA ILE A 128 10.37 -12.36 1.48
C ILE A 128 9.59 -11.06 1.30
N ALA A 129 9.81 -10.38 0.19
CA ALA A 129 9.10 -9.14 -0.11
C ALA A 129 7.96 -9.40 -1.09
N VAL A 130 6.77 -8.94 -0.76
CA VAL A 130 5.60 -8.92 -1.64
C VAL A 130 5.27 -7.48 -1.97
N CYS A 131 5.51 -7.12 -3.23
CA CYS A 131 5.20 -5.82 -3.79
C CYS A 131 4.18 -5.97 -4.95
N ALA A 132 3.77 -4.87 -5.56
CA ALA A 132 2.88 -4.90 -6.70
C ALA A 132 3.23 -3.82 -7.71
N VAL A 133 2.71 -3.93 -8.92
CA VAL A 133 2.88 -2.89 -9.95
C VAL A 133 1.92 -1.72 -9.74
N ARG A 134 0.76 -1.96 -9.10
CA ARG A 134 -0.27 -0.95 -8.75
C ARG A 134 -1.04 -1.38 -7.50
N THR A 135 -1.66 -0.40 -6.84
CA THR A 135 -2.69 -0.65 -5.81
C THR A 135 -3.82 -1.49 -6.39
N GLY A 136 -4.38 -2.42 -5.60
CA GLY A 136 -5.48 -3.30 -6.02
C GLY A 136 -5.07 -4.52 -6.87
N CYS A 137 -3.78 -4.74 -7.18
CA CYS A 137 -3.33 -5.93 -7.93
C CYS A 137 -3.54 -7.26 -7.19
N GLY A 138 -3.70 -7.24 -5.85
CA GLY A 138 -3.85 -8.45 -5.03
C GLY A 138 -2.62 -8.77 -4.18
N LYS A 139 -1.83 -7.75 -3.81
CA LYS A 139 -0.68 -7.87 -2.91
C LYS A 139 -1.05 -8.56 -1.60
N SER A 140 -2.11 -8.10 -0.91
CA SER A 140 -2.51 -8.60 0.41
C SER A 140 -2.88 -10.08 0.40
N GLN A 141 -3.61 -10.57 -0.62
CA GLN A 141 -3.90 -12.01 -0.74
C GLN A 141 -2.65 -12.83 -1.01
N THR A 142 -1.69 -12.29 -1.77
CA THR A 142 -0.39 -12.94 -2.03
C THR A 142 0.43 -13.00 -0.75
N SER A 143 0.48 -11.94 0.05
CA SER A 143 1.16 -11.92 1.35
C SER A 143 0.56 -12.94 2.32
N ARG A 144 -0.78 -13.08 2.37
CA ARG A 144 -1.44 -14.12 3.16
C ARG A 144 -1.08 -15.53 2.67
N ALA A 145 -1.01 -15.74 1.35
CA ALA A 145 -0.60 -17.03 0.78
C ALA A 145 0.86 -17.36 1.16
N VAL A 146 1.79 -16.41 1.05
CA VAL A 146 3.19 -16.56 1.50
C VAL A 146 3.24 -16.90 2.98
N SER A 147 2.54 -16.15 3.82
CA SER A 147 2.47 -16.41 5.26
C SER A 147 1.95 -17.82 5.57
N SER A 148 0.85 -18.23 4.92
CA SER A 148 0.28 -19.58 5.08
C SER A 148 1.26 -20.68 4.68
N ILE A 149 2.02 -20.50 3.59
CA ILE A 149 3.06 -21.44 3.14
C ILE A 149 4.17 -21.52 4.22
N LEU A 150 4.69 -20.40 4.66
CA LEU A 150 5.76 -20.35 5.68
C LEU A 150 5.33 -21.02 6.99
N LYS A 151 4.11 -20.79 7.43
CA LYS A 151 3.55 -21.45 8.64
C LYS A 151 3.41 -22.95 8.46
N SER A 152 2.97 -23.43 7.28
CA SER A 152 2.91 -24.87 7.01
C SER A 152 4.29 -25.54 7.05
N MET A 153 5.37 -24.75 6.84
CA MET A 153 6.75 -25.16 6.96
C MET A 153 7.30 -25.00 8.41
N GLY A 154 6.44 -24.64 9.38
CA GLY A 154 6.81 -24.44 10.78
C GLY A 154 7.62 -23.16 11.06
N LYS A 155 7.58 -22.16 10.17
CA LYS A 155 8.30 -20.90 10.34
C LYS A 155 7.48 -19.86 11.09
N ARG A 156 8.11 -19.13 12.02
CA ARG A 156 7.53 -17.96 12.66
C ARG A 156 7.72 -16.76 11.75
N VAL A 157 6.62 -16.08 11.43
CA VAL A 157 6.61 -14.96 10.47
C VAL A 157 6.40 -13.65 11.22
N ALA A 158 7.25 -12.66 10.95
CA ALA A 158 7.00 -11.27 11.28
C ALA A 158 6.65 -10.51 9.99
N ALA A 159 5.42 -10.02 9.90
CA ALA A 159 4.99 -9.16 8.81
C ALA A 159 5.33 -7.71 9.13
N VAL A 160 5.91 -6.98 8.18
CA VAL A 160 6.24 -5.56 8.32
C VAL A 160 5.36 -4.74 7.38
N ARG A 161 4.67 -3.76 7.96
CA ARG A 161 3.72 -2.88 7.28
C ARG A 161 4.10 -1.41 7.47
N HIS A 162 3.52 -0.54 6.64
CA HIS A 162 3.58 0.90 6.85
C HIS A 162 2.55 1.34 7.90
N PRO A 163 2.87 2.28 8.80
CA PRO A 163 1.86 2.96 9.60
C PRO A 163 1.19 4.03 8.75
N MET A 164 -0.01 4.44 9.16
CA MET A 164 -0.57 5.70 8.69
C MET A 164 -0.04 6.85 9.57
N PRO A 165 0.61 7.87 9.01
CA PRO A 165 1.32 8.89 9.79
C PRO A 165 0.37 9.98 10.35
N TYR A 166 -0.87 9.61 10.68
CA TYR A 166 -1.87 10.54 11.24
C TYR A 166 -1.68 10.79 12.73
N GLY A 167 -1.06 9.84 13.43
CA GLY A 167 -0.84 9.88 14.86
C GLY A 167 0.43 10.63 15.28
N ASN A 168 0.83 10.40 16.53
CA ASN A 168 2.09 10.87 17.08
C ASN A 168 3.23 9.97 16.60
N LEU A 169 4.12 10.48 15.75
CA LEU A 169 5.23 9.72 15.18
C LEU A 169 6.16 9.14 16.26
N MET A 170 6.26 9.79 17.43
CA MET A 170 7.05 9.27 18.55
C MET A 170 6.44 8.02 19.19
N GLU A 171 5.12 7.89 19.18
CA GLU A 171 4.41 6.68 19.62
C GLU A 171 4.47 5.60 18.55
N GLN A 172 4.71 5.98 17.30
CA GLN A 172 4.76 5.09 16.13
C GLN A 172 6.18 4.71 15.69
N ILE A 173 7.19 4.86 16.53
CA ILE A 173 8.58 4.52 16.16
C ILE A 173 8.71 3.05 15.74
N CYS A 174 8.18 2.14 16.58
CA CYS A 174 8.19 0.69 16.35
C CYS A 174 7.05 0.08 17.15
N GLN A 175 5.95 -0.20 16.49
CA GLN A 175 4.77 -0.83 17.10
C GLN A 175 4.76 -2.32 16.77
N ARG A 176 4.26 -3.13 17.70
CA ARG A 176 4.16 -4.59 17.60
C ARG A 176 2.73 -5.02 17.90
N PHE A 177 2.19 -5.83 17.02
CA PHE A 177 0.81 -6.32 17.07
C PHE A 177 0.82 -7.85 17.02
N ALA A 178 0.47 -8.51 18.11
CA ALA A 178 0.33 -9.96 18.21
C ALA A 178 -1.12 -10.40 18.46
N HIS A 179 -1.93 -9.50 19.00
CA HIS A 179 -3.33 -9.73 19.35
C HIS A 179 -4.21 -8.61 18.79
N LEU A 180 -5.49 -8.89 18.58
CA LEU A 180 -6.43 -7.87 18.07
C LEU A 180 -6.55 -6.66 19.02
N ASP A 181 -6.40 -6.87 20.31
CA ASP A 181 -6.45 -5.80 21.32
C ASP A 181 -5.29 -4.79 21.17
N ASP A 182 -4.17 -5.21 20.55
CA ASP A 182 -3.04 -4.32 20.25
C ASP A 182 -3.46 -3.22 19.26
N LEU A 183 -4.43 -3.50 18.38
CA LEU A 183 -4.97 -2.51 17.44
C LEU A 183 -5.69 -1.36 18.17
N ASP A 184 -6.41 -1.68 19.27
CA ASP A 184 -7.07 -0.70 20.11
C ASP A 184 -6.06 0.07 20.97
N LEU A 185 -5.09 -0.65 21.54
CA LEU A 185 -4.01 -0.07 22.35
C LEU A 185 -3.23 1.00 21.58
N HIS A 186 -2.90 0.72 20.31
CA HIS A 186 -2.17 1.62 19.43
C HIS A 186 -3.07 2.59 18.66
N LYS A 187 -4.40 2.59 18.92
CA LYS A 187 -5.38 3.49 18.28
C LYS A 187 -5.33 3.44 16.75
N CYS A 188 -5.19 2.23 16.20
CA CYS A 188 -5.09 2.02 14.78
C CYS A 188 -6.29 2.58 14.02
N THR A 189 -6.03 3.25 12.90
CA THR A 189 -7.04 3.65 11.94
C THR A 189 -7.68 2.42 11.30
N ILE A 190 -8.75 2.62 10.53
CA ILE A 190 -9.42 1.51 9.84
C ILE A 190 -8.52 0.93 8.77
N GLU A 191 -7.82 1.77 8.02
CA GLU A 191 -6.86 1.36 7.00
C GLU A 191 -5.73 0.51 7.62
N GLU A 192 -5.19 0.92 8.76
CA GLU A 192 -4.18 0.12 9.48
C GLU A 192 -4.76 -1.23 9.93
N ARG A 193 -6.02 -1.26 10.40
CA ARG A 193 -6.71 -2.50 10.79
C ARG A 193 -6.95 -3.41 9.59
N GLU A 194 -7.34 -2.88 8.43
CA GLU A 194 -7.49 -3.64 7.18
C GLU A 194 -6.21 -4.36 6.80
N GLU A 195 -5.07 -3.75 7.08
CA GLU A 195 -3.77 -4.28 6.74
C GLU A 195 -3.20 -5.22 7.81
N TYR A 196 -3.45 -4.98 9.10
CA TYR A 196 -2.82 -5.72 10.21
C TYR A 196 -3.68 -6.89 10.69
N GLU A 197 -5.00 -6.70 10.78
CA GLU A 197 -5.92 -7.69 11.33
C GLU A 197 -5.85 -9.06 10.63
N PRO A 198 -5.77 -9.15 9.28
CA PRO A 198 -5.64 -10.45 8.61
C PRO A 198 -4.39 -11.23 9.04
N HIS A 199 -3.24 -10.55 9.18
CA HIS A 199 -2.01 -11.19 9.65
C HIS A 199 -2.12 -11.66 11.10
N ILE A 200 -2.71 -10.85 11.98
CA ILE A 200 -2.90 -11.19 13.40
C ILE A 200 -3.85 -12.40 13.54
N ARG A 201 -4.95 -12.41 12.79
CA ARG A 201 -5.90 -13.54 12.76
C ARG A 201 -5.26 -14.83 12.27
N ASP A 202 -4.33 -14.70 11.34
CA ASP A 202 -3.51 -15.82 10.88
C ASP A 202 -2.40 -16.22 11.88
N GLY A 203 -2.32 -15.55 13.04
CA GLY A 203 -1.34 -15.84 14.10
C GLY A 203 0.08 -15.40 13.76
N ASN A 204 0.25 -14.41 12.91
CA ASN A 204 1.52 -13.73 12.68
C ASN A 204 1.67 -12.55 13.62
N VAL A 205 2.91 -12.13 13.85
CA VAL A 205 3.21 -10.86 14.50
C VAL A 205 3.36 -9.79 13.41
N VAL A 206 2.69 -8.66 13.59
CA VAL A 206 2.85 -7.50 12.69
C VAL A 206 3.70 -6.46 13.37
N PHE A 207 4.60 -5.86 12.60
CA PHE A 207 5.37 -4.69 12.98
C PHE A 207 5.05 -3.53 12.04
N ALA A 208 4.83 -2.37 12.60
CA ALA A 208 4.68 -1.13 11.86
C ALA A 208 5.35 0.04 12.59
N GLY A 209 5.72 1.06 11.87
CA GLY A 209 6.31 2.26 12.47
C GLY A 209 7.16 3.05 11.49
N VAL A 210 7.77 4.12 11.99
CA VAL A 210 8.54 5.07 11.17
C VAL A 210 10.05 4.80 11.17
N ASP A 211 10.55 3.98 12.10
CA ASP A 211 11.96 3.58 12.16
C ASP A 211 12.12 2.12 11.70
N TYR A 212 12.30 1.93 10.41
CA TYR A 212 12.34 0.59 9.80
C TYR A 212 13.59 -0.20 10.16
N GLU A 213 14.68 0.44 10.55
CA GLU A 213 15.84 -0.28 11.07
C GLU A 213 15.55 -0.86 12.47
N LYS A 214 14.95 -0.07 13.35
CA LYS A 214 14.53 -0.54 14.69
C LYS A 214 13.49 -1.65 14.58
N ILE A 215 12.53 -1.51 13.67
CA ILE A 215 11.53 -2.55 13.38
C ILE A 215 12.23 -3.85 12.96
N LEU A 216 13.12 -3.78 11.98
CA LEU A 216 13.86 -4.95 11.49
C LEU A 216 14.62 -5.66 12.61
N ARG A 217 15.44 -4.92 13.37
CA ARG A 217 16.22 -5.47 14.47
C ARG A 217 15.37 -6.06 15.59
N THR A 218 14.14 -5.56 15.76
CA THR A 218 13.19 -6.11 16.74
C THR A 218 12.55 -7.39 16.22
N ALA A 219 12.08 -7.38 14.98
CA ALA A 219 11.46 -8.54 14.34
C ALA A 219 12.41 -9.73 14.19
N GLU A 220 13.69 -9.49 13.88
CA GLU A 220 14.73 -10.52 13.75
C GLU A 220 14.94 -11.36 15.05
N LYS A 221 14.57 -10.82 16.21
CA LYS A 221 14.75 -11.52 17.51
C LYS A 221 13.67 -12.58 17.75
N GLU A 222 12.51 -12.45 17.14
CA GLU A 222 11.37 -13.32 17.40
C GLU A 222 10.87 -14.09 16.17
N ALA A 223 11.30 -13.73 14.96
CA ALA A 223 10.89 -14.37 13.72
C ALA A 223 12.01 -15.22 13.10
N ASP A 224 11.61 -16.23 12.34
CA ASP A 224 12.49 -17.04 11.50
C ASP A 224 12.60 -16.44 10.09
N VAL A 225 11.59 -15.66 9.68
CA VAL A 225 11.50 -14.99 8.39
C VAL A 225 10.74 -13.67 8.52
N ILE A 226 11.22 -12.67 7.80
CA ILE A 226 10.57 -11.36 7.69
C ILE A 226 9.75 -11.33 6.40
N LEU A 227 8.46 -11.06 6.51
CA LEU A 227 7.57 -10.82 5.39
C LEU A 227 7.41 -9.30 5.23
N TRP A 228 8.04 -8.74 4.19
CA TRP A 228 7.77 -7.37 3.79
C TRP A 228 6.45 -7.32 3.03
N ASP A 229 5.46 -6.72 3.64
CA ASP A 229 4.14 -6.45 3.05
C ASP A 229 3.86 -4.94 3.13
N GLY A 230 4.81 -4.15 2.65
CA GLY A 230 4.77 -2.69 2.69
C GLY A 230 3.59 -2.08 1.93
N GLY A 231 3.28 -0.81 2.22
CA GLY A 231 2.15 -0.09 1.63
C GLY A 231 2.37 0.29 0.16
N ASN A 232 1.28 0.64 -0.50
CA ASN A 232 1.16 1.37 -1.78
C ASN A 232 2.25 1.09 -2.83
N ASN A 233 2.59 -0.19 -3.05
CA ASN A 233 3.52 -0.64 -4.10
C ASN A 233 4.94 -0.08 -4.01
N ASP A 234 5.33 0.38 -2.84
CA ASP A 234 6.70 0.79 -2.57
C ASP A 234 7.70 -0.33 -2.84
N LEU A 235 8.93 0.04 -3.15
CA LEU A 235 10.05 -0.88 -3.09
C LEU A 235 10.20 -1.42 -1.67
N SER A 236 10.68 -2.65 -1.53
CA SER A 236 11.04 -3.16 -0.20
C SER A 236 12.07 -2.25 0.47
N PHE A 237 11.90 -2.00 1.77
CA PHE A 237 12.91 -1.30 2.57
C PHE A 237 13.98 -2.24 3.12
N TYR A 238 13.74 -3.54 3.00
CA TYR A 238 14.69 -4.58 3.37
C TYR A 238 15.16 -5.33 2.14
N ARG A 239 16.44 -5.72 2.12
CA ARG A 239 17.01 -6.51 1.03
C ARG A 239 16.37 -7.89 1.00
N PRO A 240 15.60 -8.23 -0.05
CA PRO A 240 14.88 -9.49 -0.09
C PRO A 240 15.80 -10.65 -0.46
N SER A 241 15.49 -11.83 0.11
CA SER A 241 15.97 -13.14 -0.34
C SER A 241 15.10 -13.70 -1.46
N LEU A 242 13.82 -13.25 -1.52
CA LEU A 242 12.88 -13.53 -2.60
C LEU A 242 11.99 -12.29 -2.81
N TYR A 243 11.97 -11.78 -4.04
CA TYR A 243 11.19 -10.61 -4.42
C TYR A 243 10.01 -11.00 -5.29
N ILE A 244 8.81 -10.95 -4.72
CA ILE A 244 7.54 -11.31 -5.38
C ILE A 244 6.83 -10.02 -5.76
N VAL A 245 6.39 -9.91 -7.02
CA VAL A 245 5.65 -8.75 -7.50
C VAL A 245 4.34 -9.20 -8.15
N VAL A 246 3.25 -8.51 -7.80
CA VAL A 246 1.92 -8.82 -8.31
C VAL A 246 1.53 -7.84 -9.39
N ALA A 247 1.09 -8.36 -10.54
CA ALA A 247 0.55 -7.62 -11.67
C ALA A 247 -0.93 -7.95 -11.90
N ASP A 248 -1.68 -7.03 -12.51
CA ASP A 248 -3.12 -7.12 -12.70
C ASP A 248 -3.48 -6.96 -14.18
N PRO A 249 -3.97 -8.01 -14.86
CA PRO A 249 -4.32 -7.95 -16.26
C PRO A 249 -5.60 -7.15 -16.58
N HIS A 250 -6.37 -6.72 -15.57
CA HIS A 250 -7.46 -5.77 -15.77
C HIS A 250 -6.96 -4.36 -16.13
N ARG A 251 -5.66 -4.10 -15.95
CA ARG A 251 -5.00 -2.82 -16.28
C ARG A 251 -3.72 -3.09 -17.08
N PRO A 252 -3.82 -3.72 -18.28
CA PRO A 252 -2.65 -4.09 -19.07
C PRO A 252 -1.84 -2.85 -19.45
N GLY A 253 -0.52 -2.94 -19.32
CA GLY A 253 0.41 -1.84 -19.55
C GLY A 253 0.76 -1.02 -18.31
N HIS A 254 0.00 -1.12 -17.20
CA HIS A 254 0.34 -0.41 -15.96
C HIS A 254 1.65 -0.90 -15.34
N GLU A 255 2.03 -2.15 -15.56
CA GLU A 255 3.29 -2.75 -15.10
C GLU A 255 4.55 -2.08 -15.70
N VAL A 256 4.38 -1.28 -16.75
CA VAL A 256 5.46 -0.53 -17.43
C VAL A 256 5.19 0.98 -17.54
N LYS A 257 4.20 1.50 -16.81
CA LYS A 257 3.81 2.92 -16.88
C LYS A 257 3.76 3.62 -15.53
N TYR A 258 4.00 2.91 -14.43
CA TYR A 258 3.86 3.45 -13.08
C TYR A 258 5.13 3.29 -12.26
N HIS A 259 5.40 4.30 -11.43
CA HIS A 259 6.52 4.35 -10.49
C HIS A 259 6.01 4.06 -9.06
N PRO A 260 6.69 3.21 -8.30
CA PRO A 260 7.84 2.36 -8.62
C PRO A 260 7.45 0.97 -9.17
N GLY A 261 6.20 0.79 -9.62
CA GLY A 261 5.67 -0.48 -10.11
C GLY A 261 6.55 -1.14 -11.17
N GLU A 262 7.01 -0.38 -12.17
CA GLU A 262 7.95 -0.92 -13.17
C GLU A 262 9.29 -1.30 -12.54
N THR A 263 9.80 -0.53 -11.59
CA THR A 263 11.03 -0.89 -10.87
C THR A 263 10.86 -2.20 -10.12
N ASN A 264 9.72 -2.38 -9.43
CA ASN A 264 9.37 -3.63 -8.78
C ASN A 264 9.37 -4.80 -9.77
N ALA A 265 8.69 -4.65 -10.91
CA ALA A 265 8.62 -5.68 -11.95
C ALA A 265 9.99 -6.05 -12.52
N ARG A 266 10.89 -5.05 -12.73
CA ARG A 266 12.26 -5.27 -13.21
C ARG A 266 13.15 -6.01 -12.20
N MET A 267 12.87 -5.87 -10.90
CA MET A 267 13.66 -6.47 -9.83
C MET A 267 13.10 -7.82 -9.34
N ALA A 268 11.89 -8.19 -9.76
CA ALA A 268 11.20 -9.38 -9.28
C ALA A 268 11.94 -10.68 -9.62
N ASP A 269 12.03 -11.58 -8.63
CA ASP A 269 12.38 -12.98 -8.87
C ASP A 269 11.15 -13.76 -9.37
N VAL A 270 9.97 -13.42 -8.82
CA VAL A 270 8.68 -14.01 -9.18
C VAL A 270 7.69 -12.89 -9.50
N VAL A 271 7.01 -13.00 -10.64
CA VAL A 271 5.87 -12.15 -10.98
C VAL A 271 4.60 -12.98 -10.99
N ILE A 272 3.63 -12.58 -10.18
CA ILE A 272 2.29 -13.18 -10.16
C ILE A 272 1.36 -12.31 -11.00
N ILE A 273 0.91 -12.81 -12.15
CA ILE A 273 -0.18 -12.21 -12.90
C ILE A 273 -1.48 -12.72 -12.29
N ASN A 274 -2.09 -11.87 -11.48
CA ASN A 274 -3.25 -12.25 -10.66
C ASN A 274 -4.57 -12.05 -11.40
N LYS A 275 -5.68 -12.61 -10.88
CA LYS A 275 -7.05 -12.43 -11.38
C LYS A 275 -7.24 -12.90 -12.84
N VAL A 276 -6.42 -13.83 -13.34
CA VAL A 276 -6.49 -14.29 -14.74
C VAL A 276 -7.84 -14.92 -15.10
N GLY A 277 -8.57 -15.48 -14.13
CA GLY A 277 -9.89 -16.09 -14.36
C GLY A 277 -11.02 -15.08 -14.65
N THR A 278 -10.79 -13.77 -14.42
CA THR A 278 -11.79 -12.71 -14.68
C THR A 278 -11.32 -11.71 -15.72
N ALA A 279 -10.05 -11.76 -16.14
CA ALA A 279 -9.49 -10.89 -17.17
C ALA A 279 -9.63 -11.52 -18.56
N LYS A 280 -9.52 -10.69 -19.59
CA LYS A 280 -9.48 -11.16 -20.97
C LYS A 280 -8.14 -11.87 -21.24
N PRO A 281 -8.13 -13.00 -21.98
CA PRO A 281 -6.88 -13.71 -22.29
C PRO A 281 -5.83 -12.84 -22.96
N GLU A 282 -6.22 -11.96 -23.88
CA GLU A 282 -5.31 -11.05 -24.59
C GLU A 282 -4.64 -10.02 -23.63
N ASP A 283 -5.34 -9.61 -22.58
CA ASP A 283 -4.79 -8.69 -21.57
C ASP A 283 -3.79 -9.42 -20.66
N VAL A 284 -4.07 -10.68 -20.31
CA VAL A 284 -3.12 -11.55 -19.58
C VAL A 284 -1.84 -11.72 -20.40
N ASP A 285 -1.96 -12.03 -21.68
CA ASP A 285 -0.80 -12.20 -22.58
C ASP A 285 -0.03 -10.89 -22.76
N THR A 286 -0.71 -9.74 -22.82
CA THR A 286 -0.07 -8.42 -22.88
C THR A 286 0.80 -8.16 -21.67
N VAL A 287 0.27 -8.38 -20.46
CA VAL A 287 1.04 -8.22 -19.21
C VAL A 287 2.22 -9.18 -19.17
N GLU A 288 2.02 -10.45 -19.50
CA GLU A 288 3.09 -11.43 -19.51
C GLU A 288 4.21 -11.07 -20.49
N ASN A 289 3.87 -10.63 -21.70
CA ASN A 289 4.84 -10.20 -22.70
C ASN A 289 5.60 -8.95 -22.25
N ASN A 290 4.94 -7.97 -21.62
CA ASN A 290 5.60 -6.82 -21.06
C ASN A 290 6.60 -7.22 -19.96
N ILE A 291 6.20 -8.12 -19.04
CA ILE A 291 7.10 -8.60 -17.99
C ILE A 291 8.30 -9.34 -18.60
N LYS A 292 8.09 -10.26 -19.55
CA LYS A 292 9.19 -10.97 -20.24
C LYS A 292 10.16 -10.04 -20.92
N ARG A 293 9.67 -8.94 -21.50
CA ARG A 293 10.49 -7.92 -22.16
C ARG A 293 11.37 -7.14 -21.18
N ILE A 294 10.84 -6.76 -20.02
CA ILE A 294 11.56 -5.91 -19.06
C ILE A 294 12.36 -6.72 -18.01
N ASN A 295 11.94 -7.97 -17.73
CA ASN A 295 12.59 -8.88 -16.80
C ASN A 295 12.50 -10.35 -17.30
N PRO A 296 13.33 -10.75 -18.26
CA PRO A 296 13.27 -12.10 -18.83
C PRO A 296 13.68 -13.22 -17.84
N LYS A 297 14.23 -12.86 -16.67
CA LYS A 297 14.67 -13.82 -15.66
C LYS A 297 13.57 -14.15 -14.65
N ALA A 298 12.55 -13.32 -14.54
CA ALA A 298 11.48 -13.52 -13.57
C ALA A 298 10.70 -14.82 -13.86
N ARG A 299 10.43 -15.57 -12.79
CA ARG A 299 9.46 -16.66 -12.86
C ARG A 299 8.05 -16.09 -12.91
N ILE A 300 7.30 -16.35 -13.97
CA ILE A 300 5.92 -15.87 -14.09
C ILE A 300 4.96 -16.97 -13.63
N ILE A 301 4.00 -16.59 -12.78
CA ILE A 301 2.92 -17.45 -12.27
C ILE A 301 1.60 -16.77 -12.63
N ARG A 302 0.77 -17.46 -13.42
CA ARG A 302 -0.62 -17.04 -13.66
C ARG A 302 -1.48 -17.51 -12.50
N ALA A 303 -2.23 -16.60 -11.87
CA ALA A 303 -3.01 -16.86 -10.68
C ALA A 303 -4.47 -16.45 -10.84
N GLU A 304 -5.36 -17.32 -10.46
CA GLU A 304 -6.75 -16.99 -10.23
C GLU A 304 -6.91 -16.33 -8.84
N SER A 305 -7.96 -15.53 -8.69
CA SER A 305 -8.38 -14.93 -7.42
C SER A 305 -9.83 -15.33 -7.12
N PRO A 306 -10.08 -16.59 -6.75
CA PRO A 306 -11.44 -17.05 -6.48
C PRO A 306 -12.05 -16.28 -5.32
N VAL A 307 -13.29 -15.83 -5.49
CA VAL A 307 -14.10 -15.23 -4.45
C VAL A 307 -15.00 -16.28 -3.78
N SER A 308 -15.18 -16.18 -2.48
CA SER A 308 -16.06 -17.03 -1.67
C SER A 308 -16.89 -16.19 -0.69
N VAL A 309 -18.04 -16.72 -0.32
CA VAL A 309 -18.98 -16.14 0.63
C VAL A 309 -19.53 -17.29 1.50
N GLU A 310 -19.68 -17.09 2.80
CA GLU A 310 -20.16 -18.14 3.71
C GLU A 310 -21.55 -18.66 3.33
N ASP A 311 -22.48 -17.76 2.99
CA ASP A 311 -23.83 -18.10 2.52
C ASP A 311 -24.07 -17.50 1.12
N SER A 312 -23.54 -18.16 0.10
CA SER A 312 -23.73 -17.72 -1.28
C SER A 312 -25.17 -17.87 -1.79
N ALA A 313 -25.97 -18.76 -1.18
CA ALA A 313 -27.38 -18.97 -1.53
C ALA A 313 -28.24 -17.75 -1.17
N ALA A 314 -27.87 -17.01 -0.11
CA ALA A 314 -28.57 -15.80 0.32
C ALA A 314 -28.42 -14.64 -0.68
N ILE A 315 -27.51 -14.72 -1.66
CA ILE A 315 -27.30 -13.66 -2.67
C ILE A 315 -28.27 -13.81 -3.85
N GLN A 316 -28.63 -15.04 -4.19
CA GLN A 316 -29.43 -15.32 -5.38
C GLN A 316 -30.78 -14.60 -5.34
N GLY A 317 -31.07 -13.83 -6.40
CA GLY A 317 -32.33 -13.13 -6.54
C GLY A 317 -32.53 -11.92 -5.61
N LYS A 318 -31.50 -11.49 -4.87
CA LYS A 318 -31.54 -10.32 -3.99
C LYS A 318 -31.06 -9.06 -4.70
N ARG A 319 -31.58 -7.92 -4.29
CA ARG A 319 -31.03 -6.60 -4.61
C ARG A 319 -29.91 -6.32 -3.62
N VAL A 320 -28.67 -6.20 -4.09
CA VAL A 320 -27.49 -6.12 -3.23
C VAL A 320 -26.85 -4.74 -3.31
N LEU A 321 -26.42 -4.20 -2.18
CA LEU A 321 -25.45 -3.11 -2.11
C LEU A 321 -24.05 -3.72 -2.04
N VAL A 322 -23.16 -3.26 -2.88
CA VAL A 322 -21.78 -3.74 -2.94
C VAL A 322 -20.86 -2.70 -2.30
N VAL A 323 -20.13 -3.11 -1.24
CA VAL A 323 -19.15 -2.29 -0.54
C VAL A 323 -17.76 -2.86 -0.81
N GLU A 324 -16.86 -2.06 -1.35
CA GLU A 324 -15.53 -2.48 -1.79
C GLU A 324 -14.43 -1.72 -1.06
N ASP A 325 -13.20 -2.22 -1.15
CA ASP A 325 -12.00 -1.58 -0.63
C ASP A 325 -11.80 -0.19 -1.27
N GLY A 326 -11.82 0.85 -0.46
CA GLY A 326 -11.74 2.25 -0.91
C GLY A 326 -10.47 2.55 -1.71
N PRO A 327 -9.26 2.26 -1.20
CA PRO A 327 -8.00 2.46 -1.93
C PRO A 327 -7.94 1.77 -3.29
N THR A 328 -8.48 0.56 -3.41
CA THR A 328 -8.55 -0.18 -4.68
C THR A 328 -9.38 0.58 -5.73
N LEU A 329 -10.52 1.13 -5.32
CA LEU A 329 -11.39 1.88 -6.22
C LEU A 329 -10.84 3.28 -6.54
N THR A 330 -10.34 4.00 -5.54
CA THR A 330 -9.88 5.38 -5.69
C THR A 330 -8.48 5.46 -6.30
N HIS A 331 -7.46 5.12 -5.52
CA HIS A 331 -6.05 5.18 -5.98
C HIS A 331 -5.70 4.08 -6.99
N GLY A 332 -6.32 2.91 -6.85
CA GLY A 332 -6.15 1.79 -7.78
C GLY A 332 -6.87 1.97 -9.11
N GLU A 333 -7.78 2.94 -9.23
CA GLU A 333 -8.58 3.20 -10.44
C GLU A 333 -9.37 1.98 -10.94
N MET A 334 -9.78 1.08 -10.01
CA MET A 334 -10.61 -0.07 -10.34
C MET A 334 -12.10 0.35 -10.34
N GLU A 335 -12.86 -0.17 -11.30
CA GLU A 335 -14.32 0.09 -11.37
C GLU A 335 -15.10 -0.75 -10.37
N TYR A 336 -14.55 -1.92 -9.95
CA TYR A 336 -15.19 -2.87 -9.04
C TYR A 336 -14.16 -3.76 -8.36
N GLY A 337 -14.61 -4.51 -7.33
CA GLY A 337 -13.77 -5.44 -6.57
C GLY A 337 -14.43 -6.81 -6.35
N ALA A 338 -14.10 -7.46 -5.24
CA ALA A 338 -14.48 -8.85 -4.96
C ALA A 338 -16.00 -9.02 -4.70
N ALA A 339 -16.64 -8.06 -4.06
CA ALA A 339 -18.06 -8.14 -3.75
C ALA A 339 -18.93 -8.00 -5.01
N HIS A 340 -18.54 -7.16 -5.96
CA HIS A 340 -19.20 -7.07 -7.26
C HIS A 340 -19.07 -8.40 -8.04
N ILE A 341 -17.89 -9.01 -8.03
CA ILE A 341 -17.66 -10.33 -8.65
C ILE A 341 -18.55 -11.38 -7.98
N ALA A 342 -18.67 -11.36 -6.64
CA ALA A 342 -19.55 -12.27 -5.92
C ALA A 342 -21.03 -12.05 -6.26
N ALA A 343 -21.48 -10.81 -6.32
CA ALA A 343 -22.87 -10.44 -6.71
C ALA A 343 -23.22 -11.05 -8.07
N THR A 344 -22.34 -10.88 -9.06
CA THR A 344 -22.52 -11.41 -10.42
C THR A 344 -22.45 -12.94 -10.44
N LYS A 345 -21.45 -13.53 -9.80
CA LYS A 345 -21.21 -14.98 -9.75
C LYS A 345 -22.40 -15.73 -9.13
N TYR A 346 -22.93 -15.19 -8.02
CA TYR A 346 -24.01 -15.82 -7.26
C TYR A 346 -25.40 -15.29 -7.64
N LYS A 347 -25.50 -14.61 -8.80
CA LYS A 347 -26.78 -14.23 -9.45
C LYS A 347 -27.67 -13.34 -8.59
N ALA A 348 -27.12 -12.26 -8.05
CA ALA A 348 -27.94 -11.18 -7.48
C ALA A 348 -28.94 -10.68 -8.54
N ALA A 349 -30.14 -10.27 -8.11
CA ALA A 349 -31.14 -9.72 -9.03
C ALA A 349 -30.74 -8.33 -9.54
N ALA A 350 -30.10 -7.53 -8.71
CA ALA A 350 -29.59 -6.20 -9.08
C ALA A 350 -28.47 -5.78 -8.10
N ILE A 351 -27.53 -4.99 -8.61
CA ILE A 351 -26.59 -4.22 -7.79
C ILE A 351 -27.17 -2.80 -7.65
N ILE A 352 -27.31 -2.34 -6.43
CA ILE A 352 -27.94 -1.06 -6.12
C ILE A 352 -26.90 0.05 -6.19
N ASP A 353 -27.17 1.07 -7.01
CA ASP A 353 -26.35 2.27 -7.10
C ASP A 353 -26.33 3.03 -5.75
N PRO A 354 -25.17 3.17 -5.10
CA PRO A 354 -25.06 3.85 -3.80
C PRO A 354 -25.15 5.38 -3.90
N ARG A 355 -24.90 5.98 -5.06
CA ARG A 355 -24.78 7.45 -5.24
C ARG A 355 -25.98 8.25 -4.78
N PRO A 356 -27.25 7.83 -5.02
CA PRO A 356 -28.42 8.55 -4.50
C PRO A 356 -28.50 8.65 -2.98
N PHE A 357 -27.82 7.74 -2.27
CA PHE A 357 -27.83 7.64 -0.81
C PHE A 357 -26.57 8.22 -0.18
N ALA A 358 -25.55 8.54 -0.99
CA ALA A 358 -24.25 9.02 -0.53
C ALA A 358 -24.36 10.38 0.15
N ILE A 359 -23.76 10.52 1.33
CA ILE A 359 -23.73 11.76 2.11
C ILE A 359 -22.28 12.18 2.40
N GLY A 360 -22.08 13.47 2.72
CA GLY A 360 -20.80 14.04 3.18
C GLY A 360 -19.63 13.64 2.29
N THR A 361 -18.57 13.17 2.91
CA THR A 361 -17.31 12.80 2.25
C THR A 361 -17.47 11.61 1.28
N ILE A 362 -18.45 10.75 1.46
CA ILE A 362 -18.76 9.66 0.52
C ILE A 362 -19.25 10.24 -0.81
N ARG A 363 -20.11 11.26 -0.77
CA ARG A 363 -20.56 11.97 -1.99
C ARG A 363 -19.39 12.66 -2.68
N GLU A 364 -18.55 13.37 -1.93
CA GLU A 364 -17.34 14.02 -2.46
C GLU A 364 -16.40 13.00 -3.12
N THR A 365 -16.31 11.78 -2.59
CA THR A 365 -15.53 10.69 -3.19
C THR A 365 -16.07 10.31 -4.56
N PHE A 366 -17.38 10.16 -4.74
CA PHE A 366 -17.97 9.88 -6.05
C PHE A 366 -17.77 11.03 -7.05
N GLU A 367 -17.82 12.28 -6.60
CA GLU A 367 -17.55 13.45 -7.44
C GLU A 367 -16.08 13.49 -7.90
N ARG A 368 -15.16 13.15 -7.00
CA ARG A 368 -13.72 13.13 -7.26
C ARG A 368 -13.29 11.95 -8.15
N TYR A 369 -13.98 10.81 -8.02
CA TYR A 369 -13.66 9.56 -8.73
C TYR A 369 -14.84 9.05 -9.57
N PRO A 370 -15.14 9.69 -10.70
CA PRO A 370 -16.37 9.41 -11.49
C PRO A 370 -16.37 8.03 -12.15
N HIS A 371 -15.24 7.31 -12.19
CA HIS A 371 -15.17 5.93 -12.66
C HIS A 371 -15.79 4.93 -11.66
N VAL A 372 -15.90 5.30 -10.38
CA VAL A 372 -16.59 4.51 -9.35
C VAL A 372 -18.10 4.73 -9.52
N LYS A 373 -18.81 3.69 -10.00
CA LYS A 373 -20.22 3.80 -10.40
C LYS A 373 -21.16 3.14 -9.38
N GLU A 374 -21.34 1.82 -9.52
CA GLU A 374 -22.37 1.04 -8.80
C GLU A 374 -21.81 0.35 -7.54
N VAL A 375 -20.62 0.73 -7.09
CA VAL A 375 -19.98 0.17 -5.93
C VAL A 375 -19.68 1.25 -4.90
N LEU A 376 -19.87 0.95 -3.62
CA LEU A 376 -19.61 1.90 -2.53
C LEU A 376 -18.19 1.74 -2.04
N PRO A 377 -17.31 2.76 -2.17
CA PRO A 377 -15.99 2.70 -1.59
C PRO A 377 -16.06 2.77 -0.06
N ALA A 378 -15.49 1.78 0.62
CA ALA A 378 -15.30 1.83 2.07
C ALA A 378 -14.21 2.84 2.39
N MET A 379 -14.63 4.05 2.71
CA MET A 379 -13.74 5.12 3.17
C MET A 379 -13.85 5.27 4.68
N GLY A 380 -12.75 5.44 5.38
CA GLY A 380 -12.82 5.44 6.85
C GLY A 380 -11.58 5.95 7.56
N TYR A 381 -11.12 7.16 7.21
CA TYR A 381 -9.98 7.79 7.89
C TYR A 381 -10.31 8.37 9.28
N GLY A 382 -11.57 8.46 9.66
CA GLY A 382 -11.99 9.00 10.96
C GLY A 382 -13.44 8.72 11.31
N THR A 383 -13.82 9.03 12.55
CA THR A 383 -15.17 8.75 13.10
C THR A 383 -16.28 9.35 12.23
N LYS A 384 -16.08 10.54 11.67
CA LYS A 384 -17.06 11.19 10.79
C LYS A 384 -17.32 10.37 9.54
N GLN A 385 -16.27 9.96 8.83
CA GLN A 385 -16.40 9.17 7.60
C GLN A 385 -17.03 7.80 7.86
N MET A 386 -16.72 7.17 9.00
CA MET A 386 -17.36 5.92 9.42
C MET A 386 -18.86 6.08 9.63
N THR A 387 -19.28 7.18 10.27
CA THR A 387 -20.70 7.47 10.44
C THR A 387 -21.38 7.71 9.08
N GLU A 388 -20.76 8.50 8.21
CA GLU A 388 -21.27 8.78 6.86
C GLU A 388 -21.35 7.49 6.00
N LEU A 389 -20.38 6.58 6.11
CA LEU A 389 -20.41 5.27 5.45
C LEU A 389 -21.56 4.42 5.98
N GLN A 390 -21.72 4.31 7.31
CA GLN A 390 -22.83 3.60 7.94
C GLN A 390 -24.19 4.15 7.50
N ASP A 391 -24.36 5.45 7.54
CA ASP A 391 -25.62 6.11 7.19
C ASP A 391 -25.94 5.93 5.69
N THR A 392 -24.94 6.01 4.83
CA THR A 392 -25.08 5.71 3.40
C THR A 392 -25.53 4.27 3.16
N ILE A 393 -24.91 3.29 3.81
CA ILE A 393 -25.31 1.87 3.72
C ILE A 393 -26.73 1.66 4.25
N ASN A 394 -27.06 2.26 5.40
CA ASN A 394 -28.35 2.09 6.05
C ASN A 394 -29.49 2.76 5.28
N ALA A 395 -29.22 3.84 4.53
CA ALA A 395 -30.19 4.53 3.68
C ALA A 395 -30.44 3.81 2.35
N ALA A 396 -29.50 3.00 1.86
CA ALA A 396 -29.62 2.32 0.57
C ALA A 396 -30.82 1.34 0.57
N ASP A 397 -31.64 1.39 -0.50
CA ASP A 397 -32.78 0.47 -0.66
C ASP A 397 -32.33 -0.86 -1.25
N CYS A 398 -31.79 -1.74 -0.42
CA CYS A 398 -31.30 -3.08 -0.77
C CYS A 398 -31.76 -4.14 0.22
N ASP A 399 -31.74 -5.40 -0.23
CA ASP A 399 -32.12 -6.56 0.58
C ASP A 399 -30.91 -7.12 1.39
N LEU A 400 -29.69 -6.91 0.87
CA LEU A 400 -28.46 -7.49 1.40
C LEU A 400 -27.26 -6.58 1.08
N VAL A 401 -26.30 -6.50 1.99
CA VAL A 401 -25.01 -5.82 1.79
C VAL A 401 -23.91 -6.87 1.55
N LEU A 402 -23.15 -6.73 0.48
CA LEU A 402 -21.95 -7.54 0.23
C LEU A 402 -20.71 -6.71 0.53
N ILE A 403 -19.88 -7.20 1.45
CA ILE A 403 -18.69 -6.49 1.94
C ILE A 403 -17.45 -7.17 1.39
N GLY A 404 -16.77 -6.52 0.44
CA GLY A 404 -15.56 -7.00 -0.23
C GLY A 404 -14.26 -6.40 0.30
N THR A 405 -14.31 -5.73 1.45
CA THR A 405 -13.12 -5.17 2.12
C THR A 405 -12.39 -6.23 2.95
N PRO A 406 -11.07 -6.08 3.19
CA PRO A 406 -10.34 -6.98 4.09
C PRO A 406 -10.84 -6.96 5.53
N ILE A 407 -11.38 -5.82 5.96
CA ILE A 407 -11.90 -5.62 7.33
C ILE A 407 -13.33 -6.13 7.48
N ASP A 408 -13.67 -6.52 8.68
CA ASP A 408 -15.05 -6.88 9.05
C ASP A 408 -15.84 -5.61 9.43
N LEU A 409 -16.38 -4.93 8.42
CA LEU A 409 -17.21 -3.73 8.63
C LEU A 409 -18.46 -4.03 9.50
N GLY A 410 -18.96 -5.25 9.49
CA GLY A 410 -20.11 -5.65 10.31
C GLY A 410 -19.85 -5.56 11.82
N ARG A 411 -18.57 -5.57 12.25
CA ARG A 411 -18.19 -5.37 13.66
C ARG A 411 -18.02 -3.89 14.01
N LEU A 412 -17.72 -3.05 13.03
CA LEU A 412 -17.42 -1.63 13.22
C LEU A 412 -18.65 -0.75 13.01
N LEU A 413 -19.55 -1.16 12.12
CA LEU A 413 -20.75 -0.42 11.74
C LEU A 413 -22.00 -1.09 12.29
N LYS A 414 -22.96 -0.28 12.71
CA LYS A 414 -24.30 -0.76 13.09
C LYS A 414 -25.18 -0.76 11.84
N LEU A 415 -25.17 -1.87 11.13
CA LEU A 415 -25.98 -2.04 9.92
C LEU A 415 -27.40 -2.46 10.28
N ASN A 416 -28.41 -1.85 9.61
CA ASN A 416 -29.82 -2.18 9.77
C ASN A 416 -30.31 -3.24 8.76
N LYS A 417 -29.38 -3.87 8.02
CA LYS A 417 -29.62 -4.85 6.96
C LYS A 417 -28.70 -6.06 7.15
N PRO A 418 -29.08 -7.25 6.66
CA PRO A 418 -28.16 -8.38 6.57
C PRO A 418 -26.93 -8.01 5.76
N ALA A 419 -25.76 -8.46 6.20
CA ALA A 419 -24.50 -8.26 5.50
C ALA A 419 -23.72 -9.58 5.40
N LEU A 420 -23.11 -9.84 4.25
CA LEU A 420 -22.24 -10.99 4.01
C LEU A 420 -20.86 -10.52 3.61
N ARG A 421 -19.86 -11.11 4.22
CA ARG A 421 -18.47 -10.85 3.87
C ARG A 421 -18.07 -11.69 2.65
N VAL A 422 -17.43 -11.03 1.69
CA VAL A 422 -16.81 -11.65 0.54
C VAL A 422 -15.31 -11.76 0.81
N THR A 423 -14.78 -12.96 0.70
CA THR A 423 -13.35 -13.24 0.83
C THR A 423 -12.77 -13.65 -0.53
N TYR A 424 -11.48 -13.45 -0.69
CA TYR A 424 -10.74 -13.81 -1.89
C TYR A 424 -9.34 -14.28 -1.54
N GLU A 425 -8.83 -15.24 -2.29
CA GLU A 425 -7.56 -15.90 -2.02
C GLU A 425 -6.75 -16.09 -3.31
N LEU A 426 -5.46 -16.36 -3.15
CA LEU A 426 -4.62 -16.80 -4.27
C LEU A 426 -5.02 -18.24 -4.66
N GLY A 427 -5.28 -18.49 -5.94
CA GLY A 427 -5.69 -19.80 -6.44
C GLY A 427 -4.70 -20.91 -6.08
N ALA A 428 -5.22 -22.13 -5.84
CA ALA A 428 -4.45 -23.25 -5.31
C ALA A 428 -3.23 -23.63 -6.18
N SER A 429 -3.37 -23.60 -7.51
CA SER A 429 -2.26 -23.89 -8.44
C SER A 429 -1.13 -22.86 -8.31
N ALA A 430 -1.48 -21.58 -8.21
CA ALA A 430 -0.49 -20.50 -8.02
C ALA A 430 0.17 -20.61 -6.65
N LYS A 431 -0.58 -20.95 -5.60
CA LYS A 431 -0.04 -21.16 -4.25
C LYS A 431 0.99 -22.29 -4.23
N ALA A 432 0.72 -23.42 -4.91
CA ALA A 432 1.67 -24.53 -5.02
C ALA A 432 2.95 -24.14 -5.78
N GLN A 433 2.82 -23.40 -6.88
CA GLN A 433 3.97 -22.90 -7.63
C GLN A 433 4.80 -21.89 -6.79
N LEU A 434 4.14 -21.04 -6.01
CA LEU A 434 4.79 -20.09 -5.13
C LEU A 434 5.54 -20.79 -4.00
N GLN A 435 4.96 -21.84 -3.41
CA GLN A 435 5.62 -22.68 -2.40
C GLN A 435 6.94 -23.25 -2.93
N ALA A 436 6.97 -23.75 -4.17
CA ALA A 436 8.17 -24.26 -4.80
C ALA A 436 9.29 -23.21 -4.97
N GLN A 437 8.95 -21.92 -4.98
CA GLN A 437 9.93 -20.82 -5.00
C GLN A 437 10.41 -20.44 -3.58
N ILE A 438 9.58 -20.65 -2.56
CA ILE A 438 9.89 -20.30 -1.16
C ILE A 438 10.75 -21.40 -0.49
N GLU A 439 10.44 -22.68 -0.71
CA GLU A 439 11.11 -23.79 -0.05
C GLU A 439 12.65 -23.78 -0.15
N PRO A 440 13.28 -23.42 -1.28
CA PRO A 440 14.73 -23.41 -1.40
C PRO A 440 15.44 -22.45 -0.45
N LEU A 441 14.75 -21.41 0.04
CA LEU A 441 15.33 -20.43 1.01
C LEU A 441 15.62 -21.05 2.38
N PHE A 442 15.06 -22.24 2.68
CA PHE A 442 15.12 -22.87 4.01
C PHE A 442 15.75 -24.26 4.01
N ARG A 443 16.41 -24.64 2.89
CA ARG A 443 17.18 -25.88 2.73
C ARG A 443 18.62 -25.73 3.17
#